data_639e5db45457a9c4e1639934a9d45d78
#
_entry.id   639e5db45457a9c4e1639934a9d45d78
#
_cell.length_a   1.000
_cell.length_b   1.000
_cell.length_c   1.000
_cell.angle_alpha   90.00
_cell.angle_beta   90.00
_cell.angle_gamma   90.00
#
_symmetry.space_group_name_H-M   'P 1'
#
loop_
_entity.id
_entity.type
_entity.pdbx_description
1 polymer ?
#
loop_
_entity_poly.entity_id
_entity_poly.type
_entity_poly.pdbx_seq_one_letter_code
_entity_poly.pdbx_strand_id
1 'polypeptide(L)'
;MKQISNYKAWAFCIAMLLTTTWLSAQTDTSIPKLIQKNGRYTLLVDNKPFFVLGGQCGNSSNWASMLPNVWNVMKEMHANTLEIPVYWEQLEPQEGKFGFSQVQSVLNQARQNNMRLIFLWFATWKNGSNHYMPEWMKTDSKKYPNVIGKNGQEVDSPSPHCEEAMKADAKAFARFMGYLKEADTQHTVIMVQVENEPGTWGSVRDYSKKAQKLFEGSIPQEILTPTVCKELNVPKNAKGSWKEVFGERADEYFHAWHVARYINYVAKAGKEIYPLPLYINVALRDPLTNPTADHYESGGVTDNVISIWKAAAPDIDFVAPDIYLRDDKAVLKVLELYARPDNALMVPET
;
A
#
# COMPACT_ATOMS: atom_id res chain seq x y z
N MET A 1 72.82 -47.00 -18.67
CA MET A 1 71.63 -47.03 -19.46
C MET A 1 70.46 -46.51 -18.61
N LYS A 2 69.90 -45.36 -19.04
CA LYS A 2 68.52 -44.86 -18.84
C LYS A 2 67.96 -44.79 -17.46
N GLN A 3 68.08 -43.61 -16.85
CA GLN A 3 67.07 -43.02 -15.96
C GLN A 3 66.69 -41.65 -16.59
N ILE A 4 65.62 -41.61 -17.32
CA ILE A 4 64.92 -40.39 -17.72
C ILE A 4 63.44 -40.79 -17.74
N SER A 5 62.65 -40.12 -16.99
CA SER A 5 61.19 -40.08 -17.06
C SER A 5 60.49 -40.17 -15.69
N ASN A 6 60.43 -39.11 -14.96
CA ASN A 6 59.40 -38.95 -13.91
C ASN A 6 59.08 -37.47 -13.59
N TYR A 7 59.56 -36.51 -14.40
CA TYR A 7 59.26 -35.09 -14.14
C TYR A 7 58.08 -34.51 -14.90
N LYS A 8 57.48 -35.30 -15.81
CA LYS A 8 56.30 -34.83 -16.59
C LYS A 8 54.96 -35.09 -15.93
N ALA A 9 54.86 -35.96 -14.94
CA ALA A 9 53.64 -36.30 -14.25
C ALA A 9 53.29 -35.30 -13.12
N TRP A 10 54.27 -34.58 -12.57
CA TRP A 10 54.04 -33.62 -11.49
C TRP A 10 53.64 -32.22 -11.95
N ALA A 11 53.98 -31.85 -13.18
CA ALA A 11 53.60 -30.55 -13.74
C ALA A 11 52.10 -30.48 -14.14
N PHE A 12 51.45 -31.61 -14.35
CA PHE A 12 50.03 -31.66 -14.74
C PHE A 12 49.07 -31.62 -13.53
N CYS A 13 49.51 -32.01 -12.33
CA CYS A 13 48.71 -31.93 -11.11
C CYS A 13 48.69 -30.56 -10.43
N ILE A 14 49.68 -29.70 -10.73
CA ILE A 14 49.73 -28.35 -10.13
C ILE A 14 48.94 -27.34 -10.96
N ALA A 15 48.71 -27.60 -12.25
CA ALA A 15 47.92 -26.73 -13.12
C ALA A 15 46.39 -26.89 -12.89
N MET A 16 45.93 -27.94 -12.18
CA MET A 16 44.49 -28.20 -11.92
C MET A 16 43.99 -27.66 -10.57
N LEU A 17 44.85 -27.03 -9.76
CA LEU A 17 44.49 -26.49 -8.43
C LEU A 17 44.40 -24.96 -8.39
N LEU A 18 44.46 -24.28 -9.54
CA LEU A 18 44.35 -22.83 -9.63
C LEU A 18 43.13 -22.37 -10.44
N THR A 19 42.16 -23.23 -10.71
CA THR A 19 40.82 -22.76 -10.97
C THR A 19 40.18 -22.40 -9.63
N THR A 20 40.60 -21.29 -9.04
CA THR A 20 39.80 -20.57 -8.08
C THR A 20 38.48 -20.30 -8.76
N THR A 21 37.49 -21.14 -8.44
CA THR A 21 36.10 -20.83 -8.65
C THR A 21 35.87 -19.48 -7.99
N TRP A 22 35.77 -18.45 -8.81
CA TRP A 22 35.05 -17.27 -8.44
C TRP A 22 33.61 -17.75 -8.22
N LEU A 23 33.32 -18.32 -7.03
CA LEU A 23 31.97 -18.35 -6.51
C LEU A 23 31.65 -16.86 -6.35
N SER A 24 31.13 -16.27 -7.42
CA SER A 24 30.29 -15.10 -7.28
C SER A 24 29.29 -15.50 -6.19
N ALA A 25 29.45 -14.95 -5.01
CA ALA A 25 28.39 -15.00 -4.02
C ALA A 25 27.21 -14.33 -4.71
N GLN A 26 26.38 -15.14 -5.35
CA GLN A 26 25.09 -14.74 -5.84
C GLN A 26 24.39 -14.32 -4.56
N THR A 27 24.40 -13.02 -4.28
CA THR A 27 23.59 -12.46 -3.21
C THR A 27 22.19 -12.94 -3.51
N ASP A 28 21.68 -13.81 -2.65
CA ASP A 28 20.30 -14.32 -2.74
C ASP A 28 19.37 -13.13 -2.48
N THR A 29 19.19 -12.33 -3.53
CA THR A 29 18.32 -11.17 -3.55
C THR A 29 16.89 -11.66 -3.68
N SER A 30 16.35 -12.18 -2.57
CA SER A 30 14.94 -12.56 -2.55
C SER A 30 14.09 -11.31 -2.44
N ILE A 31 12.96 -11.33 -3.14
CA ILE A 31 11.93 -10.28 -3.06
C ILE A 31 11.62 -10.01 -1.57
N PRO A 32 11.62 -8.75 -1.14
CA PRO A 32 11.21 -8.37 0.20
C PRO A 32 9.84 -8.96 0.57
N LYS A 33 9.68 -9.45 1.78
CA LYS A 33 8.45 -10.12 2.20
C LYS A 33 8.16 -9.90 3.68
N LEU A 34 6.88 -9.77 3.98
CA LEU A 34 6.39 -9.76 5.35
C LEU A 34 6.07 -11.21 5.76
N ILE A 35 6.68 -11.67 6.85
CA ILE A 35 6.40 -12.99 7.41
C ILE A 35 5.76 -12.86 8.79
N GLN A 36 4.89 -13.81 9.12
CA GLN A 36 4.30 -13.91 10.45
C GLN A 36 4.78 -15.20 11.13
N LYS A 37 5.24 -15.07 12.37
CA LYS A 37 5.60 -16.22 13.20
C LYS A 37 5.15 -15.97 14.64
N ASN A 38 4.34 -16.88 15.21
CA ASN A 38 3.84 -16.78 16.58
C ASN A 38 3.13 -15.43 16.89
N GLY A 39 2.30 -14.94 15.96
CA GLY A 39 1.58 -13.68 16.10
C GLY A 39 2.43 -12.40 15.95
N ARG A 40 3.71 -12.54 15.61
CA ARG A 40 4.61 -11.41 15.36
C ARG A 40 4.98 -11.33 13.89
N TYR A 41 5.07 -10.12 13.38
CA TYR A 41 5.45 -9.85 12.00
C TYR A 41 6.92 -9.43 11.90
N THR A 42 7.53 -9.79 10.79
CA THR A 42 8.91 -9.40 10.46
C THR A 42 9.00 -9.13 8.97
N LEU A 43 9.47 -7.94 8.61
CA LEU A 43 9.87 -7.65 7.24
C LEU A 43 11.24 -8.28 6.98
N LEU A 44 11.35 -9.07 5.93
CA LEU A 44 12.62 -9.61 5.45
C LEU A 44 13.03 -8.83 4.20
N VAL A 45 14.24 -8.30 4.22
CA VAL A 45 14.94 -7.70 3.09
C VAL A 45 16.24 -8.47 2.92
N ASP A 46 16.53 -8.96 1.72
CA ASP A 46 17.68 -9.84 1.45
C ASP A 46 17.72 -11.07 2.41
N ASN A 47 16.55 -11.64 2.69
CA ASN A 47 16.33 -12.75 3.63
C ASN A 47 16.73 -12.47 5.10
N LYS A 48 16.94 -11.22 5.47
CA LYS A 48 17.30 -10.80 6.83
C LYS A 48 16.20 -9.94 7.42
N PRO A 49 15.95 -10.04 8.74
CA PRO A 49 15.05 -9.10 9.42
C PRO A 49 15.50 -7.66 9.17
N PHE A 50 14.55 -6.83 8.75
CA PHE A 50 14.77 -5.42 8.48
C PHE A 50 13.80 -4.59 9.31
N PHE A 51 14.33 -3.65 10.07
CA PHE A 51 13.54 -2.67 10.81
C PHE A 51 13.54 -1.35 10.04
N VAL A 52 12.36 -0.89 9.66
CA VAL A 52 12.20 0.40 8.97
C VAL A 52 12.40 1.53 9.98
N LEU A 53 13.44 2.31 9.78
CA LEU A 53 13.64 3.62 10.41
C LEU A 53 13.65 4.64 9.27
N GLY A 54 12.50 5.22 8.99
CA GLY A 54 12.29 6.00 7.79
C GLY A 54 11.86 7.42 8.04
N GLY A 55 11.71 8.13 6.95
CA GLY A 55 11.06 9.41 6.87
C GLY A 55 10.32 9.52 5.54
N GLN A 56 9.19 10.21 5.56
CA GLN A 56 8.43 10.50 4.36
C GLN A 56 8.82 11.86 3.81
N CYS A 57 9.12 11.96 2.53
CA CYS A 57 9.32 13.26 1.90
C CYS A 57 7.98 13.95 1.62
N GLY A 58 7.99 15.29 1.68
CA GLY A 58 6.79 16.08 1.39
C GLY A 58 6.25 15.84 -0.04
N ASN A 59 4.96 16.07 -0.23
CA ASN A 59 4.25 15.80 -1.47
C ASN A 59 4.87 16.46 -2.72
N SER A 60 5.65 17.53 -2.57
CA SER A 60 6.33 18.21 -3.68
C SER A 60 7.83 17.92 -3.74
N SER A 61 8.34 16.97 -2.97
CA SER A 61 9.78 16.76 -2.79
C SER A 61 10.34 15.56 -3.56
N ASN A 62 9.53 14.87 -4.36
CA ASN A 62 9.99 13.73 -5.18
C ASN A 62 10.69 14.15 -6.48
N TRP A 63 10.71 15.43 -6.83
CA TRP A 63 11.40 15.92 -8.02
C TRP A 63 12.91 15.74 -7.93
N ALA A 64 13.54 15.36 -9.02
CA ALA A 64 14.98 15.11 -9.08
C ALA A 64 15.83 16.27 -8.53
N SER A 65 15.40 17.52 -8.72
CA SER A 65 16.04 18.73 -8.19
C SER A 65 15.92 18.91 -6.68
N MET A 66 14.91 18.32 -6.05
CA MET A 66 14.66 18.41 -4.60
C MET A 66 15.33 17.27 -3.81
N LEU A 67 15.54 16.14 -4.45
CA LEU A 67 16.08 14.93 -3.81
C LEU A 67 17.43 15.13 -3.09
N PRO A 68 18.38 15.97 -3.55
CA PRO A 68 19.61 16.21 -2.78
C PRO A 68 19.36 16.70 -1.35
N ASN A 69 18.35 17.56 -1.14
CA ASN A 69 17.97 18.02 0.18
C ASN A 69 17.34 16.90 1.01
N VAL A 70 16.48 16.09 0.40
CA VAL A 70 15.85 14.93 1.04
C VAL A 70 16.91 13.96 1.55
N TRP A 71 17.88 13.58 0.71
CA TRP A 71 18.94 12.64 1.10
C TRP A 71 19.80 13.17 2.26
N ASN A 72 20.07 14.48 2.31
CA ASN A 72 20.82 15.09 3.41
C ASN A 72 20.06 14.95 4.73
N VAL A 73 18.76 15.29 4.75
CA VAL A 73 17.91 15.13 5.94
C VAL A 73 17.85 13.67 6.38
N MET A 74 17.64 12.73 5.45
CA MET A 74 17.60 11.30 5.76
C MET A 74 18.89 10.81 6.43
N LYS A 75 20.04 11.28 5.97
CA LYS A 75 21.34 10.97 6.58
C LYS A 75 21.50 11.54 7.98
N GLU A 76 21.09 12.78 8.18
CA GLU A 76 21.12 13.45 9.50
C GLU A 76 20.21 12.74 10.52
N MET A 77 19.07 12.23 10.05
CA MET A 77 18.15 11.41 10.85
C MET A 77 18.65 9.97 11.09
N HIS A 78 19.76 9.56 10.49
CA HIS A 78 20.24 8.17 10.49
C HIS A 78 19.19 7.17 9.97
N ALA A 79 18.33 7.62 9.05
CA ALA A 79 17.31 6.78 8.46
C ALA A 79 17.91 5.74 7.51
N ASN A 80 17.23 4.62 7.37
CA ASN A 80 17.58 3.55 6.41
C ASN A 80 16.59 3.43 5.26
N THR A 81 15.45 4.12 5.34
CA THR A 81 14.34 4.00 4.39
C THR A 81 13.73 5.38 4.12
N LEU A 82 13.48 5.68 2.85
CA LEU A 82 12.74 6.85 2.42
C LEU A 82 11.36 6.42 1.91
N GLU A 83 10.29 7.01 2.43
CA GLU A 83 8.97 6.97 1.85
C GLU A 83 8.80 8.12 0.86
N ILE A 84 8.39 7.82 -0.37
CA ILE A 84 8.39 8.80 -1.46
C ILE A 84 7.21 8.58 -2.42
N PRO A 85 6.41 9.63 -2.72
CA PRO A 85 5.26 9.48 -3.58
C PRO A 85 5.61 9.26 -5.05
N VAL A 86 4.75 8.49 -5.71
CA VAL A 86 4.64 8.38 -7.16
C VAL A 86 3.24 8.86 -7.54
N TYR A 87 3.16 9.89 -8.36
CA TYR A 87 1.89 10.46 -8.77
C TYR A 87 1.42 9.84 -10.08
N TRP A 88 0.21 9.28 -10.08
CA TRP A 88 -0.35 8.69 -11.30
C TRP A 88 -0.43 9.69 -12.45
N GLU A 89 -0.87 10.93 -12.20
CA GLU A 89 -0.95 11.98 -13.22
C GLU A 89 0.39 12.30 -13.91
N GLN A 90 1.52 12.09 -13.22
CA GLN A 90 2.86 12.25 -13.81
C GLN A 90 3.31 11.00 -14.53
N LEU A 91 2.95 9.84 -14.01
CA LEU A 91 3.32 8.55 -14.59
C LEU A 91 2.56 8.29 -15.90
N GLU A 92 1.28 8.68 -15.96
CA GLU A 92 0.37 8.51 -17.11
C GLU A 92 -0.35 9.83 -17.45
N PRO A 93 0.37 10.86 -17.91
CA PRO A 93 -0.21 12.18 -18.23
C PRO A 93 -1.22 12.14 -19.37
N GLN A 94 -1.18 11.12 -20.18
CA GLN A 94 -2.17 10.82 -21.23
C GLN A 94 -2.52 9.33 -21.15
N GLU A 95 -3.79 8.99 -21.33
CA GLU A 95 -4.26 7.60 -21.25
C GLU A 95 -3.39 6.64 -22.07
N GLY A 96 -2.81 5.64 -21.41
CA GLY A 96 -1.94 4.63 -22.02
C GLY A 96 -0.49 5.07 -22.28
N LYS A 97 -0.11 6.31 -22.00
CA LYS A 97 1.26 6.82 -22.20
C LYS A 97 2.00 6.96 -20.86
N PHE A 98 2.84 6.00 -20.57
CA PHE A 98 3.58 5.92 -19.31
C PHE A 98 5.02 6.46 -19.45
N GLY A 99 5.48 7.19 -18.42
CA GLY A 99 6.85 7.65 -18.28
C GLY A 99 7.42 7.31 -16.91
N PHE A 100 8.54 6.57 -16.85
CA PHE A 100 9.15 6.10 -15.60
C PHE A 100 10.46 6.82 -15.24
N SER A 101 10.82 7.88 -15.95
CA SER A 101 12.10 8.58 -15.74
C SER A 101 12.28 9.10 -14.32
N GLN A 102 11.20 9.58 -13.70
CA GLN A 102 11.21 10.05 -12.31
C GLN A 102 11.46 8.89 -11.35
N VAL A 103 10.76 7.78 -11.51
CA VAL A 103 10.94 6.57 -10.71
C VAL A 103 12.38 6.05 -10.84
N GLN A 104 12.92 6.03 -12.06
CA GLN A 104 14.31 5.63 -12.31
C GLN A 104 15.32 6.55 -11.61
N SER A 105 15.07 7.85 -11.63
CA SER A 105 15.92 8.83 -10.95
C SER A 105 15.93 8.58 -9.44
N VAL A 106 14.77 8.35 -8.83
CA VAL A 106 14.64 8.04 -7.39
C VAL A 106 15.38 6.75 -7.04
N LEU A 107 15.18 5.67 -7.82
CA LEU A 107 15.89 4.39 -7.62
C LEU A 107 17.42 4.56 -7.65
N ASN A 108 17.92 5.29 -8.66
CA ASN A 108 19.36 5.50 -8.81
C ASN A 108 19.94 6.29 -7.62
N GLN A 109 19.26 7.36 -7.20
CA GLN A 109 19.72 8.19 -6.10
C GLN A 109 19.61 7.47 -4.75
N ALA A 110 18.56 6.67 -4.52
CA ALA A 110 18.44 5.85 -3.31
C ALA A 110 19.61 4.86 -3.17
N ARG A 111 19.99 4.20 -4.26
CA ARG A 111 21.15 3.30 -4.30
C ARG A 111 22.45 4.03 -4.00
N GLN A 112 22.67 5.21 -4.59
CA GLN A 112 23.84 6.05 -4.32
C GLN A 112 23.92 6.49 -2.86
N ASN A 113 22.78 6.63 -2.18
CA ASN A 113 22.69 7.02 -0.78
C ASN A 113 22.55 5.84 0.19
N ASN A 114 22.62 4.60 -0.31
CA ASN A 114 22.43 3.37 0.47
C ASN A 114 21.12 3.35 1.27
N MET A 115 20.03 3.81 0.65
CA MET A 115 18.69 3.86 1.23
C MET A 115 17.76 2.83 0.59
N ARG A 116 16.89 2.25 1.38
CA ARG A 116 15.71 1.52 0.87
C ARG A 116 14.58 2.50 0.59
N LEU A 117 13.63 2.07 -0.22
CA LEU A 117 12.47 2.86 -0.62
C LEU A 117 11.16 2.17 -0.26
N ILE A 118 10.20 2.98 0.14
CA ILE A 118 8.79 2.66 0.13
C ILE A 118 8.14 3.65 -0.82
N PHE A 119 7.57 3.19 -1.92
CA PHE A 119 6.81 4.06 -2.81
C PHE A 119 5.38 4.20 -2.32
N LEU A 120 4.88 5.44 -2.38
CA LEU A 120 3.50 5.77 -2.06
C LEU A 120 2.77 5.99 -3.38
N TRP A 121 1.86 5.09 -3.73
CA TRP A 121 1.06 5.18 -4.94
C TRP A 121 -0.08 6.17 -4.73
N PHE A 122 0.15 7.45 -5.06
CA PHE A 122 -0.85 8.50 -5.01
C PHE A 122 -1.61 8.49 -6.33
N ALA A 123 -2.82 7.99 -6.32
CA ALA A 123 -3.60 7.76 -7.52
C ALA A 123 -5.06 8.23 -7.38
N THR A 124 -5.98 7.31 -7.16
CA THR A 124 -7.41 7.60 -7.04
C THR A 124 -7.71 8.42 -5.80
N TRP A 125 -7.08 8.10 -4.67
CA TRP A 125 -7.23 8.86 -3.43
C TRP A 125 -5.91 9.43 -2.90
N LYS A 126 -5.97 10.68 -2.46
CA LYS A 126 -5.03 11.32 -1.54
C LYS A 126 -5.82 12.19 -0.59
N ASN A 127 -5.83 11.83 0.73
CA ASN A 127 -6.60 12.52 1.76
C ASN A 127 -8.10 12.63 1.38
N GLY A 128 -8.69 11.51 0.98
CA GLY A 128 -10.10 11.43 0.63
C GLY A 128 -10.51 12.09 -0.70
N SER A 129 -9.58 12.63 -1.49
CA SER A 129 -9.91 13.29 -2.75
C SER A 129 -9.00 12.85 -3.91
N ASN A 130 -9.34 13.28 -5.14
CA ASN A 130 -8.71 12.83 -6.39
C ASN A 130 -7.46 13.65 -6.80
N HIS A 131 -6.69 14.16 -5.87
CA HIS A 131 -5.60 15.12 -6.15
C HIS A 131 -4.62 14.67 -7.24
N TYR A 132 -4.25 13.39 -7.28
CA TYR A 132 -3.22 12.85 -8.19
C TYR A 132 -3.77 11.91 -9.26
N MET A 133 -5.09 11.78 -9.35
CA MET A 133 -5.74 11.16 -10.50
C MET A 133 -5.39 11.94 -11.77
N PRO A 134 -5.11 11.29 -12.92
CA PRO A 134 -4.77 11.98 -14.14
C PRO A 134 -5.85 12.98 -14.61
N GLU A 135 -5.43 14.09 -15.22
CA GLU A 135 -6.34 15.14 -15.69
C GLU A 135 -7.39 14.62 -16.69
N TRP A 136 -7.00 13.67 -17.55
CA TRP A 136 -7.94 13.05 -18.49
C TRP A 136 -9.06 12.26 -17.82
N MET A 137 -8.91 11.87 -16.54
CA MET A 137 -9.99 11.30 -15.70
C MET A 137 -10.76 12.40 -14.98
N LYS A 138 -10.07 13.35 -14.33
CA LYS A 138 -10.70 14.43 -13.54
C LYS A 138 -11.61 15.30 -14.39
N THR A 139 -11.36 15.43 -15.68
CA THR A 139 -12.17 16.23 -16.63
C THR A 139 -13.34 15.48 -17.25
N ASP A 140 -13.48 14.17 -17.01
CA ASP A 140 -14.61 13.36 -17.49
C ASP A 140 -15.44 12.79 -16.32
N SER A 141 -16.15 13.67 -15.62
CA SER A 141 -16.99 13.30 -14.48
C SER A 141 -18.16 12.36 -14.83
N LYS A 142 -18.51 12.23 -16.11
CA LYS A 142 -19.53 11.25 -16.56
C LYS A 142 -18.99 9.83 -16.51
N LYS A 143 -17.74 9.65 -16.93
CA LYS A 143 -17.05 8.35 -16.93
C LYS A 143 -16.47 8.02 -15.55
N TYR A 144 -15.97 9.05 -14.86
CA TYR A 144 -15.29 8.94 -13.56
C TYR A 144 -15.98 9.81 -12.50
N PRO A 145 -17.18 9.40 -12.05
CA PRO A 145 -17.98 10.19 -11.12
C PRO A 145 -17.38 10.21 -9.72
N ASN A 146 -17.58 11.34 -9.06
CA ASN A 146 -17.37 11.50 -7.64
C ASN A 146 -18.54 10.95 -6.80
N VAL A 147 -18.33 10.88 -5.50
CA VAL A 147 -19.34 10.55 -4.49
C VAL A 147 -20.46 11.58 -4.50
N ILE A 148 -21.70 11.13 -4.42
CA ILE A 148 -22.86 11.98 -4.18
C ILE A 148 -23.20 11.92 -2.69
N GLY A 149 -23.16 13.07 -2.03
CA GLY A 149 -23.51 13.19 -0.63
C GLY A 149 -25.00 12.99 -0.38
N LYS A 150 -25.38 12.81 0.89
CA LYS A 150 -26.77 12.59 1.32
C LYS A 150 -27.71 13.74 0.92
N ASN A 151 -27.19 14.95 0.76
CA ASN A 151 -27.91 16.13 0.28
C ASN A 151 -28.09 16.20 -1.24
N GLY A 152 -27.60 15.19 -1.98
CA GLY A 152 -27.63 15.13 -3.44
C GLY A 152 -26.56 15.96 -4.15
N GLN A 153 -25.64 16.58 -3.42
CA GLN A 153 -24.51 17.33 -4.00
C GLN A 153 -23.31 16.42 -4.20
N GLU A 154 -22.54 16.71 -5.23
CA GLU A 154 -21.26 16.05 -5.46
C GLU A 154 -20.24 16.44 -4.36
N VAL A 155 -19.47 15.46 -3.93
CA VAL A 155 -18.38 15.60 -2.94
C VAL A 155 -17.07 15.41 -3.66
N ASP A 156 -16.05 16.18 -3.31
CA ASP A 156 -14.70 16.05 -3.89
C ASP A 156 -14.00 14.76 -3.37
N SER A 157 -14.52 13.64 -3.83
CA SER A 157 -13.99 12.31 -3.53
C SER A 157 -14.44 11.33 -4.61
N PRO A 158 -13.56 10.49 -5.17
CA PRO A 158 -13.94 9.52 -6.18
C PRO A 158 -14.93 8.48 -5.64
N SER A 159 -15.92 8.12 -6.47
CA SER A 159 -16.86 7.08 -6.09
C SER A 159 -16.20 5.69 -6.13
N PRO A 160 -16.21 4.91 -5.03
CA PRO A 160 -15.68 3.55 -5.02
C PRO A 160 -16.52 2.58 -5.87
N HIS A 161 -17.63 3.04 -6.43
CA HIS A 161 -18.49 2.28 -7.33
C HIS A 161 -18.18 2.52 -8.81
N CYS A 162 -17.16 3.33 -9.14
CA CYS A 162 -16.71 3.57 -10.50
C CYS A 162 -15.76 2.45 -10.96
N GLU A 163 -16.30 1.46 -11.69
CA GLU A 163 -15.49 0.35 -12.20
C GLU A 163 -14.47 0.77 -13.25
N GLU A 164 -14.78 1.81 -14.03
CA GLU A 164 -13.89 2.38 -15.04
C GLU A 164 -12.64 2.97 -14.39
N ALA A 165 -12.82 3.75 -13.30
CA ALA A 165 -11.70 4.28 -12.52
C ALA A 165 -10.88 3.17 -11.89
N MET A 166 -11.53 2.20 -11.24
CA MET A 166 -10.88 1.04 -10.62
C MET A 166 -10.02 0.25 -11.62
N LYS A 167 -10.51 0.01 -12.82
CA LYS A 167 -9.78 -0.72 -13.87
C LYS A 167 -8.62 0.10 -14.43
N ALA A 168 -8.79 1.42 -14.57
CA ALA A 168 -7.73 2.31 -15.03
C ALA A 168 -6.58 2.39 -14.02
N ASP A 169 -6.89 2.57 -12.75
CA ASP A 169 -5.93 2.58 -11.64
C ASP A 169 -5.17 1.23 -11.55
N ALA A 170 -5.89 0.12 -11.51
CA ALA A 170 -5.27 -1.21 -11.49
C ALA A 170 -4.32 -1.46 -12.67
N LYS A 171 -4.67 -0.98 -13.86
CA LYS A 171 -3.80 -1.04 -15.04
C LYS A 171 -2.54 -0.19 -14.86
N ALA A 172 -2.69 1.02 -14.34
CA ALA A 172 -1.56 1.91 -14.09
C ALA A 172 -0.64 1.36 -13.01
N PHE A 173 -1.22 0.88 -11.89
CA PHE A 173 -0.46 0.26 -10.81
C PHE A 173 0.27 -1.01 -11.27
N ALA A 174 -0.36 -1.87 -12.05
CA ALA A 174 0.27 -3.04 -12.64
C ALA A 174 1.46 -2.67 -13.56
N ARG A 175 1.34 -1.58 -14.33
CA ARG A 175 2.43 -1.05 -15.15
C ARG A 175 3.58 -0.52 -14.29
N PHE A 176 3.28 0.17 -13.20
CA PHE A 176 4.28 0.63 -12.23
C PHE A 176 5.01 -0.55 -11.58
N MET A 177 4.28 -1.54 -11.06
CA MET A 177 4.87 -2.73 -10.44
C MET A 177 5.68 -3.56 -11.44
N GLY A 178 5.27 -3.64 -12.70
CA GLY A 178 6.04 -4.26 -13.78
C GLY A 178 7.36 -3.54 -14.03
N TYR A 179 7.33 -2.23 -14.07
CA TYR A 179 8.56 -1.44 -14.19
C TYR A 179 9.51 -1.66 -13.00
N LEU A 180 9.00 -1.66 -11.77
CA LEU A 180 9.82 -1.95 -10.58
C LEU A 180 10.47 -3.33 -10.65
N LYS A 181 9.71 -4.36 -11.05
CA LYS A 181 10.24 -5.73 -11.22
C LYS A 181 11.43 -5.80 -12.18
N GLU A 182 11.38 -5.02 -13.25
CA GLU A 182 12.44 -4.99 -14.28
C GLU A 182 13.63 -4.09 -13.86
N ALA A 183 13.34 -2.91 -13.30
CA ALA A 183 14.33 -1.87 -13.01
C ALA A 183 15.01 -2.03 -11.65
N ASP A 184 14.38 -2.70 -10.70
CA ASP A 184 14.88 -2.82 -9.31
C ASP A 184 15.32 -4.25 -8.94
N THR A 185 16.24 -4.81 -9.71
CA THR A 185 16.83 -6.13 -9.43
C THR A 185 17.62 -6.21 -8.11
N GLN A 186 17.90 -5.07 -7.48
CA GLN A 186 18.61 -4.97 -6.20
C GLN A 186 17.65 -4.88 -5.00
N HIS A 187 16.34 -4.94 -5.26
CA HIS A 187 15.30 -4.80 -4.23
C HIS A 187 15.49 -3.55 -3.34
N THR A 188 15.83 -2.43 -3.98
CA THR A 188 15.89 -1.12 -3.32
C THR A 188 14.53 -0.74 -2.75
N VAL A 189 13.45 -1.09 -3.47
CA VAL A 189 12.06 -0.95 -3.02
C VAL A 189 11.69 -2.14 -2.16
N ILE A 190 11.24 -1.88 -0.93
CA ILE A 190 10.93 -2.92 0.05
C ILE A 190 9.45 -3.10 0.34
N MET A 191 8.65 -2.10 0.04
CA MET A 191 7.17 -2.10 0.17
C MET A 191 6.58 -1.05 -0.76
N VAL A 192 5.25 -1.12 -0.97
CA VAL A 192 4.49 -0.06 -1.63
C VAL A 192 3.21 0.22 -0.83
N GLN A 193 2.93 1.49 -0.56
CA GLN A 193 1.64 1.95 -0.10
C GLN A 193 0.70 2.07 -1.28
N VAL A 194 -0.49 1.49 -1.19
CA VAL A 194 -1.51 1.57 -2.24
C VAL A 194 -2.51 2.65 -1.87
N GLU A 195 -2.57 3.72 -2.66
CA GLU A 195 -3.31 4.95 -2.33
C GLU A 195 -2.78 5.68 -1.08
N ASN A 196 -3.41 6.77 -0.70
CA ASN A 196 -3.11 7.47 0.53
C ASN A 196 -4.38 7.96 1.20
N GLU A 197 -4.58 7.53 2.45
CA GLU A 197 -5.74 7.90 3.25
C GLU A 197 -7.04 7.88 2.42
N PRO A 198 -7.42 6.70 1.86
CA PRO A 198 -8.62 6.61 1.04
C PRO A 198 -9.87 6.68 1.88
N GLY A 199 -10.84 7.43 1.40
CA GLY A 199 -12.11 7.62 2.09
C GLY A 199 -12.85 8.81 1.51
N THR A 200 -13.77 9.38 2.30
CA THR A 200 -14.59 10.51 1.87
C THR A 200 -14.83 11.46 3.03
N TRP A 201 -14.43 12.71 2.85
CA TRP A 201 -14.86 13.83 3.70
C TRP A 201 -16.20 14.39 3.20
N GLY A 202 -17.04 14.84 4.11
CA GLY A 202 -18.32 15.49 3.79
C GLY A 202 -19.46 14.54 3.42
N SER A 203 -19.22 13.23 3.39
CA SER A 203 -20.28 12.22 3.27
C SER A 203 -19.85 10.91 3.90
N VAL A 204 -20.78 10.23 4.59
CA VAL A 204 -20.51 8.90 5.19
C VAL A 204 -20.39 7.81 4.14
N ARG A 205 -21.07 7.94 3.01
CA ARG A 205 -20.97 7.04 1.86
C ARG A 205 -21.38 7.73 0.57
N ASP A 206 -21.23 7.05 -0.54
CA ASP A 206 -21.86 7.45 -1.80
C ASP A 206 -23.37 7.16 -1.76
N TYR A 207 -24.19 8.20 -2.03
CA TYR A 207 -25.64 8.14 -2.16
C TYR A 207 -26.12 8.22 -3.60
N SER A 208 -25.24 8.02 -4.59
CA SER A 208 -25.62 7.91 -5.99
C SER A 208 -26.65 6.79 -6.20
N LYS A 209 -27.42 6.83 -7.28
CA LYS A 209 -28.41 5.79 -7.60
C LYS A 209 -27.79 4.39 -7.64
N LYS A 210 -26.57 4.25 -8.15
CA LYS A 210 -25.84 2.98 -8.20
C LYS A 210 -25.53 2.49 -6.78
N ALA A 211 -24.94 3.34 -5.96
CA ALA A 211 -24.59 3.02 -4.57
C ALA A 211 -25.84 2.73 -3.72
N GLN A 212 -26.91 3.51 -3.88
CA GLN A 212 -28.17 3.28 -3.16
C GLN A 212 -28.77 1.90 -3.46
N LYS A 213 -28.79 1.49 -4.73
CA LYS A 213 -29.26 0.16 -5.13
C LYS A 213 -28.42 -0.96 -4.49
N LEU A 214 -27.11 -0.78 -4.39
CA LEU A 214 -26.21 -1.74 -3.74
C LEU A 214 -26.41 -1.78 -2.22
N PHE A 215 -26.62 -0.61 -1.60
CA PHE A 215 -26.88 -0.50 -0.16
C PHE A 215 -28.21 -1.16 0.28
N GLU A 216 -29.23 -1.04 -0.54
CA GLU A 216 -30.54 -1.67 -0.32
C GLU A 216 -30.55 -3.17 -0.66
N GLY A 217 -29.56 -3.62 -1.40
CA GLY A 217 -29.37 -5.03 -1.73
C GLY A 217 -28.85 -5.87 -0.55
N SER A 218 -28.85 -7.19 -0.73
CA SER A 218 -28.28 -8.10 0.27
C SER A 218 -26.79 -7.88 0.45
N ILE A 219 -26.31 -7.99 1.70
CA ILE A 219 -24.90 -7.99 1.99
C ILE A 219 -24.17 -9.14 1.27
N PRO A 220 -22.93 -8.94 0.80
CA PRO A 220 -22.12 -10.03 0.29
C PRO A 220 -21.74 -10.99 1.43
N GLN A 221 -21.89 -12.29 1.23
CA GLN A 221 -21.64 -13.28 2.30
C GLN A 221 -20.17 -13.37 2.71
N GLU A 222 -19.26 -13.01 1.82
CA GLU A 222 -17.82 -12.96 2.07
C GLU A 222 -17.42 -11.92 3.13
N ILE A 223 -18.25 -10.93 3.44
CA ILE A 223 -17.99 -10.00 4.56
C ILE A 223 -18.10 -10.70 5.92
N LEU A 224 -18.90 -11.77 6.03
CA LEU A 224 -19.18 -12.46 7.28
C LEU A 224 -18.04 -13.40 7.69
N THR A 225 -16.81 -12.90 7.71
CA THR A 225 -15.67 -13.64 8.27
C THR A 225 -15.84 -13.86 9.78
N PRO A 226 -15.19 -14.86 10.38
CA PRO A 226 -15.22 -15.06 11.83
C PRO A 226 -14.85 -13.81 12.63
N THR A 227 -13.87 -13.04 12.15
CA THR A 227 -13.43 -11.79 12.80
C THR A 227 -14.48 -10.71 12.73
N VAL A 228 -15.05 -10.44 11.54
CA VAL A 228 -16.15 -9.47 11.37
C VAL A 228 -17.35 -9.85 12.24
N CYS A 229 -17.76 -11.12 12.20
CA CYS A 229 -18.90 -11.58 13.00
C CYS A 229 -18.68 -11.38 14.50
N LYS A 230 -17.46 -11.62 14.98
CA LYS A 230 -17.10 -11.44 16.38
C LYS A 230 -17.02 -9.97 16.78
N GLU A 231 -16.32 -9.16 16.00
CA GLU A 231 -16.06 -7.75 16.35
C GLU A 231 -17.29 -6.87 16.21
N LEU A 232 -18.12 -7.13 15.19
CA LEU A 232 -19.33 -6.36 14.93
C LEU A 232 -20.60 -7.00 15.53
N ASN A 233 -20.44 -8.11 16.25
CA ASN A 233 -21.55 -8.86 16.88
C ASN A 233 -22.66 -9.24 15.89
N VAL A 234 -22.29 -9.78 14.73
CA VAL A 234 -23.20 -10.17 13.65
C VAL A 234 -23.20 -11.69 13.50
N PRO A 235 -24.38 -12.34 13.33
CA PRO A 235 -24.44 -13.78 13.06
C PRO A 235 -23.73 -14.19 11.77
N LYS A 236 -23.03 -15.33 11.79
CA LYS A 236 -22.30 -15.87 10.60
C LYS A 236 -23.21 -16.15 9.40
N ASN A 237 -24.49 -16.34 9.62
CA ASN A 237 -25.51 -16.61 8.59
C ASN A 237 -26.46 -15.44 8.40
N ALA A 238 -26.09 -14.24 8.81
CA ALA A 238 -26.90 -13.04 8.63
C ALA A 238 -27.24 -12.84 7.16
N LYS A 239 -28.49 -12.47 6.91
CA LYS A 239 -29.04 -12.18 5.58
C LYS A 239 -29.84 -10.89 5.66
N GLY A 240 -29.90 -10.18 4.55
CA GLY A 240 -30.66 -8.94 4.45
C GLY A 240 -29.79 -7.82 3.85
N SER A 241 -30.34 -6.63 3.84
CA SER A 241 -29.68 -5.41 3.43
C SER A 241 -28.61 -4.98 4.45
N TRP A 242 -27.77 -4.03 4.06
CA TRP A 242 -26.77 -3.45 4.96
C TRP A 242 -27.38 -2.88 6.23
N LYS A 243 -28.53 -2.18 6.10
CA LYS A 243 -29.23 -1.60 7.26
C LYS A 243 -29.80 -2.65 8.20
N GLU A 244 -30.36 -3.74 7.66
CA GLU A 244 -30.89 -4.84 8.46
C GLU A 244 -29.81 -5.59 9.24
N VAL A 245 -28.63 -5.75 8.65
CA VAL A 245 -27.54 -6.53 9.26
C VAL A 245 -26.68 -5.67 10.20
N PHE A 246 -26.35 -4.44 9.82
CA PHE A 246 -25.38 -3.60 10.53
C PHE A 246 -25.97 -2.38 11.26
N GLY A 247 -27.29 -2.20 11.18
CA GLY A 247 -28.01 -1.17 11.94
C GLY A 247 -27.50 0.25 11.68
N GLU A 248 -27.21 0.98 12.73
CA GLU A 248 -26.85 2.41 12.67
C GLU A 248 -25.47 2.66 11.98
N ARG A 249 -24.59 1.69 11.99
CA ARG A 249 -23.27 1.79 11.34
C ARG A 249 -23.26 1.30 9.88
N ALA A 250 -24.40 0.92 9.32
CA ALA A 250 -24.52 0.33 8.00
C ALA A 250 -23.94 1.21 6.88
N ASP A 251 -24.17 2.53 6.92
CA ASP A 251 -23.65 3.46 5.91
C ASP A 251 -22.12 3.46 5.88
N GLU A 252 -21.48 3.52 7.05
CA GLU A 252 -20.02 3.49 7.19
C GLU A 252 -19.43 2.14 6.74
N TYR A 253 -20.02 1.03 7.20
CA TYR A 253 -19.52 -0.31 6.88
C TYR A 253 -19.67 -0.65 5.39
N PHE A 254 -20.75 -0.18 4.78
CA PHE A 254 -20.95 -0.26 3.34
C PHE A 254 -19.85 0.48 2.59
N HIS A 255 -19.55 1.72 3.01
CA HIS A 255 -18.54 2.54 2.34
C HIS A 255 -17.15 1.94 2.50
N ALA A 256 -16.76 1.56 3.72
CA ALA A 256 -15.49 0.91 4.00
C ALA A 256 -15.29 -0.38 3.19
N TRP A 257 -16.32 -1.21 3.07
CA TRP A 257 -16.31 -2.42 2.25
C TRP A 257 -16.01 -2.11 0.78
N HIS A 258 -16.66 -1.11 0.21
CA HIS A 258 -16.53 -0.81 -1.22
C HIS A 258 -15.22 -0.10 -1.54
N VAL A 259 -14.74 0.81 -0.68
CA VAL A 259 -13.40 1.41 -0.78
C VAL A 259 -12.33 0.32 -0.70
N ALA A 260 -12.42 -0.55 0.30
CA ALA A 260 -11.47 -1.65 0.47
C ALA A 260 -11.46 -2.61 -0.73
N ARG A 261 -12.61 -2.95 -1.30
CA ARG A 261 -12.68 -3.80 -2.50
C ARG A 261 -12.07 -3.14 -3.74
N TYR A 262 -12.27 -1.84 -3.91
CA TYR A 262 -11.62 -1.08 -4.98
C TYR A 262 -10.10 -1.19 -4.84
N ILE A 263 -9.58 -0.87 -3.66
CA ILE A 263 -8.13 -0.90 -3.38
C ILE A 263 -7.57 -2.31 -3.50
N ASN A 264 -8.31 -3.34 -3.07
CA ASN A 264 -7.89 -4.71 -3.28
C ASN A 264 -7.73 -5.08 -4.76
N TYR A 265 -8.63 -4.58 -5.60
CA TYR A 265 -8.55 -4.83 -7.04
C TYR A 265 -7.26 -4.22 -7.64
N VAL A 266 -6.90 -3.01 -7.21
CA VAL A 266 -5.64 -2.35 -7.59
C VAL A 266 -4.44 -3.12 -7.04
N ALA A 267 -4.43 -3.42 -5.74
CA ALA A 267 -3.36 -4.14 -5.06
C ALA A 267 -3.10 -5.51 -5.69
N LYS A 268 -4.16 -6.28 -5.96
CA LYS A 268 -4.07 -7.58 -6.60
C LYS A 268 -3.40 -7.52 -7.97
N ALA A 269 -3.80 -6.56 -8.81
CA ALA A 269 -3.22 -6.38 -10.13
C ALA A 269 -1.70 -6.11 -10.09
N GLY A 270 -1.23 -5.34 -9.12
CA GLY A 270 0.20 -5.11 -8.91
C GLY A 270 0.93 -6.31 -8.32
N LYS A 271 0.32 -6.97 -7.32
CA LYS A 271 0.91 -8.10 -6.61
C LYS A 271 1.10 -9.34 -7.49
N GLU A 272 0.19 -9.56 -8.44
CA GLU A 272 0.32 -10.61 -9.46
C GLU A 272 1.53 -10.40 -10.39
N ILE A 273 1.98 -9.15 -10.58
CA ILE A 273 3.15 -8.81 -11.38
C ILE A 273 4.44 -8.89 -10.54
N TYR A 274 4.45 -8.23 -9.37
CA TYR A 274 5.59 -8.16 -8.48
C TYR A 274 5.13 -8.19 -7.02
N PRO A 275 5.29 -9.31 -6.29
CA PRO A 275 4.66 -9.55 -5.00
C PRO A 275 5.43 -8.90 -3.84
N LEU A 276 5.70 -7.60 -3.92
CA LEU A 276 6.17 -6.81 -2.79
C LEU A 276 5.09 -6.75 -1.69
N PRO A 277 5.47 -6.57 -0.42
CA PRO A 277 4.52 -6.20 0.62
C PRO A 277 3.77 -4.92 0.26
N LEU A 278 2.44 -4.96 0.37
CA LEU A 278 1.55 -3.83 0.10
C LEU A 278 0.82 -3.43 1.38
N TYR A 279 0.72 -2.14 1.65
CA TYR A 279 -0.05 -1.63 2.78
C TYR A 279 -0.92 -0.44 2.39
N ILE A 280 -1.79 -0.06 3.30
CA ILE A 280 -2.64 1.12 3.21
C ILE A 280 -2.55 1.92 4.51
N ASN A 281 -2.48 3.24 4.41
CA ASN A 281 -2.54 4.15 5.55
C ASN A 281 -3.95 4.73 5.75
N VAL A 282 -4.16 5.41 6.86
CA VAL A 282 -5.47 5.96 7.21
C VAL A 282 -5.37 7.23 8.05
N ALA A 283 -6.19 8.24 7.69
CA ALA A 283 -6.55 9.33 8.57
C ALA A 283 -7.40 8.80 9.72
N LEU A 284 -6.98 9.06 10.96
CA LEU A 284 -7.58 8.48 12.15
C LEU A 284 -8.92 9.15 12.51
N ARG A 285 -9.80 8.37 13.10
CA ARG A 285 -10.85 8.91 13.96
C ARG A 285 -10.32 9.05 15.39
N ASP A 286 -11.04 9.79 16.25
CA ASP A 286 -10.67 9.89 17.65
C ASP A 286 -10.68 8.51 18.33
N PRO A 287 -9.52 8.02 18.84
CA PRO A 287 -9.40 6.68 19.40
C PRO A 287 -9.97 6.53 20.82
N LEU A 288 -10.25 7.63 21.51
CA LEU A 288 -10.73 7.64 22.89
C LEU A 288 -12.24 7.77 23.01
N THR A 289 -12.89 8.18 21.92
CA THR A 289 -14.34 8.30 21.83
C THR A 289 -14.89 7.35 20.76
N ASN A 290 -16.16 7.38 20.52
CA ASN A 290 -16.77 6.61 19.42
C ASN A 290 -17.58 7.54 18.52
N PRO A 291 -16.93 8.45 17.78
CA PRO A 291 -17.60 9.44 16.95
C PRO A 291 -18.43 8.76 15.85
N THR A 292 -19.44 9.47 15.37
CA THR A 292 -20.18 9.07 14.17
C THR A 292 -19.37 9.37 12.91
N ALA A 293 -19.55 8.60 11.85
CA ALA A 293 -18.72 8.62 10.66
C ALA A 293 -18.77 9.91 9.82
N ASP A 294 -19.63 10.85 10.19
CA ASP A 294 -19.69 12.21 9.62
C ASP A 294 -18.68 13.18 10.27
N HIS A 295 -17.97 12.76 11.32
CA HIS A 295 -16.97 13.56 12.03
C HIS A 295 -15.52 13.23 11.63
N TYR A 296 -15.32 12.26 10.75
CA TYR A 296 -14.00 11.86 10.24
C TYR A 296 -14.12 11.35 8.81
N GLU A 297 -13.01 11.08 8.16
CA GLU A 297 -12.97 10.54 6.81
C GLU A 297 -13.55 9.12 6.78
N SER A 298 -14.75 8.99 6.23
CA SER A 298 -15.46 7.70 6.18
C SER A 298 -14.95 6.84 5.02
N GLY A 299 -14.90 5.53 5.24
CA GLY A 299 -14.48 4.56 4.23
C GLY A 299 -13.02 4.13 4.34
N GLY A 300 -12.16 4.94 4.95
CA GLY A 300 -10.79 4.57 5.29
C GLY A 300 -10.73 3.46 6.33
N VAL A 301 -9.52 2.91 6.56
CA VAL A 301 -9.32 1.75 7.47
C VAL A 301 -9.21 2.17 8.93
N THR A 302 -10.14 2.99 9.41
CA THR A 302 -10.24 3.36 10.83
C THR A 302 -10.41 2.12 11.71
N ASP A 303 -10.04 2.23 12.98
CA ASP A 303 -9.96 1.11 13.93
C ASP A 303 -11.23 0.25 14.03
N ASN A 304 -12.41 0.87 13.88
CA ASN A 304 -13.71 0.19 13.95
C ASN A 304 -14.09 -0.61 12.68
N VAL A 305 -13.36 -0.45 11.58
CA VAL A 305 -13.64 -1.15 10.32
C VAL A 305 -12.48 -2.00 9.82
N ILE A 306 -11.41 -2.17 10.62
CA ILE A 306 -10.25 -3.00 10.24
C ILE A 306 -10.66 -4.40 9.80
N SER A 307 -11.59 -5.04 10.53
CA SER A 307 -12.05 -6.39 10.17
C SER A 307 -12.78 -6.44 8.84
N ILE A 308 -13.54 -5.40 8.50
CA ILE A 308 -14.20 -5.26 7.19
C ILE A 308 -13.15 -5.11 6.09
N TRP A 309 -12.15 -4.24 6.29
CA TRP A 309 -11.06 -4.05 5.36
C TRP A 309 -10.27 -5.33 5.10
N LYS A 310 -9.93 -6.07 6.15
CA LYS A 310 -9.23 -7.35 6.02
C LYS A 310 -10.07 -8.43 5.31
N ALA A 311 -11.38 -8.39 5.44
CA ALA A 311 -12.27 -9.26 4.68
C ALA A 311 -12.36 -8.85 3.20
N ALA A 312 -12.36 -7.55 2.91
CA ALA A 312 -12.54 -6.99 1.57
C ALA A 312 -11.24 -6.89 0.76
N ALA A 313 -10.09 -6.72 1.43
CA ALA A 313 -8.80 -6.45 0.82
C ALA A 313 -7.71 -7.45 1.26
N PRO A 314 -7.81 -8.75 0.92
CA PRO A 314 -6.83 -9.76 1.31
C PRO A 314 -5.45 -9.58 0.64
N ASP A 315 -5.34 -8.82 -0.45
CA ASP A 315 -4.06 -8.53 -1.11
C ASP A 315 -3.29 -7.35 -0.47
N ILE A 316 -3.88 -6.67 0.52
CA ILE A 316 -3.20 -5.71 1.40
C ILE A 316 -2.65 -6.47 2.62
N ASP A 317 -1.33 -6.46 2.79
CA ASP A 317 -0.66 -7.24 3.84
C ASP A 317 -0.94 -6.69 5.24
N PHE A 318 -0.96 -5.35 5.40
CA PHE A 318 -1.32 -4.70 6.66
C PHE A 318 -1.90 -3.30 6.45
N VAL A 319 -2.51 -2.78 7.51
CA VAL A 319 -3.09 -1.45 7.58
C VAL A 319 -2.34 -0.62 8.63
N ALA A 320 -2.11 0.67 8.36
CA ALA A 320 -1.18 1.50 9.10
C ALA A 320 -1.80 2.85 9.49
N PRO A 321 -1.74 3.25 10.77
CA PRO A 321 -2.30 4.52 11.24
C PRO A 321 -1.34 5.67 11.02
N ASP A 322 -1.83 6.82 10.55
CA ASP A 322 -1.11 8.08 10.53
C ASP A 322 -1.37 8.84 11.83
N ILE A 323 -0.33 8.99 12.66
CA ILE A 323 -0.50 9.45 14.03
C ILE A 323 -0.03 10.90 14.19
N TYR A 324 -0.93 11.85 14.02
CA TYR A 324 -0.67 13.29 14.27
C TYR A 324 -1.19 13.77 15.63
N LEU A 325 -1.52 12.82 16.51
CA LEU A 325 -2.03 13.10 17.85
C LEU A 325 -0.89 13.54 18.79
N ARG A 326 -1.20 14.46 19.73
CA ARG A 326 -0.23 14.96 20.72
C ARG A 326 -0.48 14.46 22.13
N ASP A 327 -1.63 13.84 22.37
CA ASP A 327 -1.98 13.25 23.67
C ASP A 327 -1.45 11.83 23.76
N ASP A 328 -0.62 11.55 24.76
CA ASP A 328 0.03 10.24 24.94
C ASP A 328 -0.98 9.10 25.08
N LYS A 329 -2.13 9.33 25.73
CA LYS A 329 -3.15 8.29 25.89
C LYS A 329 -3.80 7.96 24.54
N ALA A 330 -4.05 8.98 23.73
CA ALA A 330 -4.58 8.78 22.39
C ALA A 330 -3.59 8.05 21.48
N VAL A 331 -2.30 8.43 21.50
CA VAL A 331 -1.24 7.74 20.76
C VAL A 331 -1.14 6.27 21.18
N LEU A 332 -1.03 5.99 22.48
CA LEU A 332 -0.95 4.61 22.99
C LEU A 332 -2.19 3.81 22.61
N LYS A 333 -3.38 4.43 22.61
CA LYS A 333 -4.60 3.77 22.21
C LYS A 333 -4.61 3.40 20.73
N VAL A 334 -4.12 4.28 19.84
CA VAL A 334 -3.96 3.95 18.41
C VAL A 334 -3.01 2.78 18.23
N LEU A 335 -1.83 2.82 18.87
CA LEU A 335 -0.87 1.71 18.79
C LEU A 335 -1.47 0.39 19.24
N GLU A 336 -2.27 0.37 20.34
CA GLU A 336 -3.00 -0.81 20.80
C GLU A 336 -4.01 -1.33 19.77
N LEU A 337 -4.77 -0.42 19.14
CA LEU A 337 -5.84 -0.77 18.20
C LEU A 337 -5.31 -1.36 16.89
N TYR A 338 -4.12 -0.90 16.44
CA TYR A 338 -3.52 -1.37 15.19
C TYR A 338 -2.48 -2.48 15.37
N ALA A 339 -1.93 -2.68 16.59
CA ALA A 339 -1.07 -3.80 16.94
C ALA A 339 -1.89 -5.07 17.18
N ARG A 340 -2.36 -5.71 16.11
CA ARG A 340 -3.25 -6.87 16.16
C ARG A 340 -2.51 -8.16 15.80
N PRO A 341 -2.98 -9.34 16.27
CA PRO A 341 -2.42 -10.61 15.82
C PRO A 341 -2.53 -10.85 14.31
N ASP A 342 -3.49 -10.19 13.66
CA ASP A 342 -3.74 -10.25 12.22
C ASP A 342 -3.24 -9.01 11.45
N ASN A 343 -2.49 -8.11 12.10
CA ASN A 343 -1.99 -6.88 11.50
C ASN A 343 -0.58 -6.53 12.00
N ALA A 344 0.35 -6.29 11.08
CA ALA A 344 1.65 -5.72 11.42
C ALA A 344 1.49 -4.26 11.82
N LEU A 345 2.18 -3.84 12.88
CA LEU A 345 2.20 -2.43 13.28
C LEU A 345 3.32 -1.69 12.55
N MET A 346 2.96 -0.68 11.81
CA MET A 346 3.83 0.35 11.23
C MET A 346 3.09 1.68 11.35
N VAL A 347 3.84 2.75 11.61
CA VAL A 347 3.32 4.14 11.63
C VAL A 347 4.02 4.85 10.48
N PRO A 348 3.34 5.08 9.33
CA PRO A 348 3.96 5.72 8.17
C PRO A 348 4.11 7.23 8.32
N GLU A 349 3.18 7.87 9.03
CA GLU A 349 3.17 9.32 9.20
C GLU A 349 2.97 9.70 10.69
N THR A 350 3.76 10.72 11.16
CA THR A 350 3.67 11.22 12.53
C THR A 350 4.15 12.66 12.64
#